data_65d6a372b7eac161754bcd9260a07481
#
_entry.id   65d6a372b7eac161754bcd9260a07481
#
_cell.length_a   1.000
_cell.length_b   1.000
_cell.length_c   1.000
_cell.angle_alpha   90.00
_cell.angle_beta   90.00
_cell.angle_gamma   90.00
#
_symmetry.space_group_name_H-M   'P 1'
#
loop_
_entity.id
_entity.type
_entity.pdbx_description
1 polymer ?
#
loop_
_entity_poly.entity_id
_entity_poly.type
_entity_poly.pdbx_seq_one_letter_code
_entity_poly.pdbx_strand_id
1 'polypeptide(L)'
;MSPIHHQMKPRVCAVVSSENLIREVKKYPNTILMSEIGVRGEGEGTITGLNGLLLALAKKRGLETICLMGEIPDWLSGASFPYPRAARSVLEVFAEILGIGIDLSFLDKTEGQIEKIIESIYAKFPPEMKEEYDQRKFVAQTKPGTITIQAQIYIDERFKKGGDEGGERPV
;
A
#
# COMPACT_ATOMS: atom_id res chain seq x y z
N MET A 1 -4.78 4.76 -2.11
CA MET A 1 -4.06 3.91 -3.08
C MET A 1 -2.59 4.27 -3.00
N SER A 2 -1.70 3.30 -3.13
CA SER A 2 -0.26 3.55 -2.95
C SER A 2 0.40 3.94 -4.27
N PRO A 3 1.25 4.99 -4.28
CA PRO A 3 1.98 5.41 -5.48
C PRO A 3 3.20 4.52 -5.78
N ILE A 4 3.18 3.26 -5.37
CA ILE A 4 4.31 2.35 -5.58
C ILE A 4 4.50 2.00 -7.06
N HIS A 5 5.74 1.98 -7.53
CA HIS A 5 6.09 1.47 -8.86
C HIS A 5 6.08 -0.06 -8.87
N HIS A 6 5.56 -0.68 -9.94
CA HIS A 6 5.42 -2.15 -10.03
C HIS A 6 6.75 -2.94 -9.91
N GLN A 7 7.88 -2.33 -10.22
CA GLN A 7 9.20 -2.96 -10.07
C GLN A 7 9.80 -2.84 -8.66
N MET A 8 9.18 -2.05 -7.77
CA MET A 8 9.64 -1.93 -6.39
C MET A 8 9.12 -3.09 -5.53
N LYS A 9 9.84 -3.40 -4.44
CA LYS A 9 9.32 -4.31 -3.42
C LYS A 9 8.13 -3.66 -2.74
N PRO A 10 6.93 -4.28 -2.74
CA PRO A 10 5.78 -3.76 -2.03
C PRO A 10 6.05 -3.65 -0.53
N ARG A 11 5.70 -2.53 0.08
CA ARG A 11 5.72 -2.41 1.53
C ARG A 11 4.51 -3.10 2.15
N VAL A 12 4.60 -3.38 3.42
CA VAL A 12 3.50 -3.95 4.20
C VAL A 12 2.92 -2.87 5.10
N CYS A 13 1.69 -2.51 4.82
CA CYS A 13 0.94 -1.60 5.67
C CYS A 13 0.35 -2.36 6.85
N ALA A 14 0.67 -1.93 8.06
CA ALA A 14 0.19 -2.55 9.28
C ALA A 14 -0.82 -1.65 10.00
N VAL A 15 -1.90 -2.27 10.49
CA VAL A 15 -2.81 -1.66 11.46
C VAL A 15 -2.80 -2.50 12.72
N VAL A 16 -2.62 -1.86 13.85
CA VAL A 16 -2.41 -2.50 15.14
C VAL A 16 -3.42 -2.00 16.18
N SER A 17 -3.75 -2.84 17.15
CA SER A 17 -4.72 -2.52 18.20
C SER A 17 -4.11 -1.87 19.45
N SER A 18 -2.78 -1.92 19.62
CA SER A 18 -2.08 -1.43 20.80
C SER A 18 -0.75 -0.77 20.49
N GLU A 19 -0.27 0.08 21.42
CA GLU A 19 1.05 0.73 21.30
C GLU A 19 2.21 -0.26 21.37
N ASN A 20 2.06 -1.37 22.08
CA ASN A 20 3.07 -2.42 22.14
C ASN A 20 3.32 -3.00 20.73
N LEU A 21 2.25 -3.24 19.99
CA LEU A 21 2.32 -3.75 18.63
C LEU A 21 2.90 -2.73 17.63
N ILE A 22 2.78 -1.42 17.91
CA ILE A 22 3.48 -0.39 17.12
C ILE A 22 4.99 -0.61 17.19
N ARG A 23 5.50 -0.83 18.39
CA ARG A 23 6.94 -1.07 18.61
C ARG A 23 7.39 -2.38 17.97
N GLU A 24 6.53 -3.39 17.98
CA GLU A 24 6.81 -4.67 17.32
C GLU A 24 6.91 -4.52 15.81
N VAL A 25 5.90 -3.95 15.19
CA VAL A 25 5.82 -3.75 13.73
C VAL A 25 6.99 -2.90 13.21
N LYS A 26 7.43 -1.89 13.96
CA LYS A 26 8.55 -1.01 13.58
C LYS A 26 9.92 -1.71 13.53
N LYS A 27 10.05 -2.92 14.05
CA LYS A 27 11.28 -3.72 13.91
C LYS A 27 11.51 -4.23 12.48
N TYR A 28 10.45 -4.30 11.68
CA TYR A 28 10.49 -4.87 10.33
C TYR A 28 10.61 -3.75 9.28
N PRO A 29 11.74 -3.65 8.56
CA PRO A 29 12.06 -2.48 7.74
C PRO A 29 11.14 -2.29 6.54
N ASN A 30 10.46 -3.36 6.09
CA ASN A 30 9.51 -3.30 4.98
C ASN A 30 8.07 -2.99 5.42
N THR A 31 7.89 -2.53 6.66
CA THR A 31 6.57 -2.31 7.26
C THR A 31 6.36 -0.81 7.53
N ILE A 32 5.16 -0.35 7.29
CA ILE A 32 4.72 1.02 7.55
C ILE A 32 3.39 0.99 8.30
N LEU A 33 3.22 1.83 9.31
CA LEU A 33 1.93 1.96 9.97
C LEU A 33 0.94 2.72 9.10
N MET A 34 -0.32 2.29 9.09
CA MET A 34 -1.36 2.99 8.35
C MET A 34 -1.52 4.45 8.82
N SER A 35 -1.32 4.72 10.08
CA SER A 35 -1.31 6.08 10.64
C SER A 35 -0.17 6.97 10.11
N GLU A 36 0.83 6.39 9.48
CA GLU A 36 1.97 7.10 8.86
C GLU A 36 1.77 7.33 7.36
N ILE A 37 0.69 6.75 6.78
CA ILE A 37 0.32 6.91 5.38
C ILE A 37 -0.63 8.09 5.25
N GLY A 38 -0.12 9.26 4.97
CA GLY A 38 -0.93 10.45 4.75
C GLY A 38 -0.09 11.64 4.35
N VAL A 39 -0.72 12.61 3.72
CA VAL A 39 -0.06 13.81 3.18
C VAL A 39 0.55 14.67 4.30
N ARG A 40 0.13 14.49 5.55
CA ARG A 40 0.60 15.25 6.73
C ARG A 40 1.02 14.38 7.92
N GLY A 41 1.15 13.05 7.73
CA GLY A 41 1.34 12.14 8.86
C GLY A 41 0.08 11.97 9.73
N GLU A 42 -1.00 12.64 9.38
CA GLU A 42 -2.32 12.44 9.95
C GLU A 42 -2.97 11.29 9.19
N GLY A 43 -2.64 10.07 9.60
CA GLY A 43 -3.08 8.86 8.92
C GLY A 43 -4.58 8.70 8.92
N GLU A 44 -5.23 9.16 7.89
CA GLU A 44 -6.63 8.88 7.56
C GLU A 44 -6.77 7.58 6.76
N GLY A 45 -6.19 6.50 7.28
CA GLY A 45 -6.43 5.17 6.73
C GLY A 45 -7.68 4.57 7.35
N THR A 46 -8.66 4.20 6.53
CA THR A 46 -9.83 3.45 6.99
C THR A 46 -9.73 2.00 6.53
N ILE A 47 -9.80 1.08 7.48
CA ILE A 47 -9.97 -0.34 7.17
C ILE A 47 -11.46 -0.65 7.20
N THR A 48 -11.96 -1.17 6.09
CA THR A 48 -13.36 -1.57 5.92
C THR A 48 -13.48 -3.08 5.74
N GLY A 49 -14.72 -3.56 5.68
CA GLY A 49 -15.01 -4.97 5.45
C GLY A 49 -14.62 -5.86 6.64
N LEU A 50 -14.39 -7.14 6.34
CA LEU A 50 -14.14 -8.17 7.37
C LEU A 50 -12.88 -7.88 8.19
N ASN A 51 -11.82 -7.37 7.58
CA ASN A 51 -10.57 -7.07 8.28
C ASN A 51 -10.77 -6.00 9.37
N GLY A 52 -11.46 -4.90 9.03
CA GLY A 52 -11.78 -3.84 10.00
C GLY A 52 -12.69 -4.34 11.13
N LEU A 53 -13.69 -5.15 10.78
CA LEU A 53 -14.60 -5.74 11.77
C LEU A 53 -13.86 -6.68 12.73
N LEU A 54 -13.01 -7.57 12.24
CA LEU A 54 -12.24 -8.50 13.07
C LEU A 54 -11.30 -7.76 14.02
N LEU A 55 -10.60 -6.73 13.54
CA LEU A 55 -9.75 -5.88 14.39
C LEU A 55 -10.55 -5.23 15.53
N ALA A 56 -11.69 -4.64 15.19
CA ALA A 56 -12.54 -3.97 16.18
C ALA A 56 -13.09 -4.94 17.23
N LEU A 57 -13.57 -6.11 16.80
CA LEU A 57 -14.11 -7.15 17.71
C LEU A 57 -13.02 -7.74 18.59
N ALA A 58 -11.84 -8.01 18.05
CA ALA A 58 -10.74 -8.54 18.83
C ALA A 58 -10.25 -7.53 19.87
N LYS A 59 -10.08 -6.25 19.48
CA LYS A 59 -9.77 -5.17 20.43
C LYS A 59 -10.81 -5.06 21.54
N LYS A 60 -12.11 -5.14 21.23
CA LYS A 60 -13.19 -5.12 22.21
C LYS A 60 -13.11 -6.29 23.20
N ARG A 61 -12.52 -7.42 22.80
CA ARG A 61 -12.28 -8.58 23.64
C ARG A 61 -10.94 -8.58 24.37
N GLY A 62 -10.19 -7.47 24.30
CA GLY A 62 -8.88 -7.35 24.94
C GLY A 62 -7.77 -8.12 24.24
N LEU A 63 -7.97 -8.56 22.98
CA LEU A 63 -6.96 -9.25 22.20
C LEU A 63 -6.08 -8.24 21.46
N GLU A 64 -4.77 -8.44 21.52
CA GLU A 64 -3.84 -7.71 20.66
C GLU A 64 -3.88 -8.28 19.24
N THR A 65 -4.00 -7.38 18.26
CA THR A 65 -4.20 -7.78 16.86
C THR A 65 -3.40 -6.90 15.90
N ILE A 66 -2.90 -7.54 14.84
CA ILE A 66 -2.23 -6.89 13.72
C ILE A 66 -2.97 -7.28 12.43
N CYS A 67 -3.28 -6.30 11.59
CA CYS A 67 -3.66 -6.52 10.20
C CYS A 67 -2.52 -6.09 9.30
N LEU A 68 -2.06 -6.99 8.46
CA LEU A 68 -1.00 -6.76 7.48
C LEU A 68 -1.61 -6.70 6.09
N MET A 69 -1.30 -5.65 5.34
CA MET A 69 -1.79 -5.44 3.98
C MET A 69 -0.61 -5.07 3.07
N GLY A 70 -0.46 -5.79 1.97
CA GLY A 70 0.58 -5.50 0.99
C GLY A 70 0.17 -4.34 0.07
N GLU A 71 1.09 -3.45 -0.22
CA GLU A 71 0.88 -2.39 -1.20
C GLU A 71 0.73 -2.97 -2.60
N ILE A 72 -0.17 -2.39 -3.37
CA ILE A 72 -0.31 -2.64 -4.80
C ILE A 72 -0.21 -1.31 -5.55
N PRO A 73 0.34 -1.29 -6.78
CA PRO A 73 0.30 -0.11 -7.62
C PRO A 73 -1.13 0.40 -7.81
N ASP A 74 -1.31 1.72 -7.74
CA ASP A 74 -2.62 2.35 -7.82
C ASP A 74 -3.39 2.00 -9.11
N TRP A 75 -2.70 1.94 -10.24
CA TRP A 75 -3.28 1.58 -11.53
C TRP A 75 -3.65 0.09 -11.67
N LEU A 76 -3.17 -0.77 -10.76
CA LEU A 76 -3.61 -2.17 -10.65
C LEU A 76 -4.83 -2.34 -9.73
N SER A 77 -5.28 -1.28 -9.09
CA SER A 77 -6.49 -1.34 -8.26
C SER A 77 -7.70 -1.70 -9.12
N GLY A 78 -8.37 -2.79 -8.75
CA GLY A 78 -9.48 -3.33 -9.52
C GLY A 78 -9.09 -4.31 -10.64
N ALA A 79 -7.80 -4.62 -10.80
CA ALA A 79 -7.36 -5.68 -11.70
C ALA A 79 -7.99 -7.03 -11.30
N SER A 80 -8.39 -7.82 -12.29
CA SER A 80 -9.01 -9.14 -12.08
C SER A 80 -8.02 -10.27 -11.81
N PHE A 81 -6.73 -9.95 -11.65
CA PHE A 81 -5.68 -10.91 -11.36
C PHE A 81 -5.00 -10.60 -10.03
N PRO A 82 -4.42 -11.61 -9.35
CA PRO A 82 -3.71 -11.40 -8.08
C PRO A 82 -2.42 -10.60 -8.29
N TYR A 83 -1.90 -10.01 -7.22
CA TYR A 83 -0.58 -9.38 -7.20
C TYR A 83 0.35 -10.14 -6.23
N PRO A 84 1.04 -11.21 -6.68
CA PRO A 84 1.81 -12.12 -5.82
C PRO A 84 2.94 -11.44 -5.07
N ARG A 85 3.56 -10.40 -5.62
CA ARG A 85 4.62 -9.63 -4.95
C ARG A 85 4.15 -9.01 -3.63
N ALA A 86 2.92 -8.48 -3.59
CA ALA A 86 2.34 -7.95 -2.36
C ALA A 86 2.06 -9.08 -1.35
N ALA A 87 1.53 -10.21 -1.83
CA ALA A 87 1.32 -11.38 -0.98
C ALA A 87 2.63 -11.91 -0.38
N ARG A 88 3.69 -12.00 -1.19
CA ARG A 88 5.03 -12.37 -0.73
C ARG A 88 5.52 -11.44 0.39
N SER A 89 5.46 -10.12 0.18
CA SER A 89 5.90 -9.15 1.19
C SER A 89 5.14 -9.30 2.51
N VAL A 90 3.82 -9.56 2.46
CA VAL A 90 3.01 -9.80 3.67
C VAL A 90 3.42 -11.09 4.37
N LEU A 91 3.62 -12.18 3.61
CA LEU A 91 3.99 -13.47 4.18
C LEU A 91 5.41 -13.46 4.78
N GLU A 92 6.35 -12.73 4.17
CA GLU A 92 7.69 -12.52 4.74
C GLU A 92 7.59 -11.84 6.11
N VAL A 93 6.90 -10.70 6.20
CA VAL A 93 6.72 -9.98 7.48
C VAL A 93 5.96 -10.85 8.50
N PHE A 94 4.93 -11.56 8.06
CA PHE A 94 4.18 -12.46 8.94
C PHE A 94 5.06 -13.58 9.51
N ALA A 95 5.90 -14.19 8.67
CA ALA A 95 6.83 -15.23 9.08
C ALA A 95 7.88 -14.70 10.07
N GLU A 96 8.41 -13.49 9.82
CA GLU A 96 9.34 -12.81 10.72
C GLU A 96 8.70 -12.53 12.09
N ILE A 97 7.46 -12.02 12.12
CA ILE A 97 6.74 -11.75 13.38
C ILE A 97 6.56 -13.05 14.19
N LEU A 98 6.26 -14.15 13.54
CA LEU A 98 6.05 -15.44 14.20
C LEU A 98 7.35 -16.21 14.48
N GLY A 99 8.49 -15.78 13.95
CA GLY A 99 9.76 -16.48 14.06
C GLY A 99 9.76 -17.85 13.36
N ILE A 100 9.00 -18.00 12.27
CA ILE A 100 8.88 -19.25 11.51
C ILE A 100 9.51 -19.15 10.12
N GLY A 101 10.08 -20.25 9.64
CA GLY A 101 10.46 -20.38 8.23
C GLY A 101 9.24 -20.67 7.37
N ILE A 102 9.12 -20.02 6.23
CA ILE A 102 8.07 -20.28 5.24
C ILE A 102 8.68 -20.44 3.85
N ASP A 103 8.30 -21.49 3.14
CA ASP A 103 8.65 -21.65 1.73
C ASP A 103 7.67 -20.88 0.86
N LEU A 104 8.17 -19.86 0.17
CA LEU A 104 7.38 -18.99 -0.73
C LEU A 104 7.62 -19.31 -2.21
N SER A 105 8.33 -20.39 -2.54
CA SER A 105 8.63 -20.78 -3.92
C SER A 105 7.37 -21.05 -4.75
N PHE A 106 6.26 -21.41 -4.11
CA PHE A 106 4.98 -21.60 -4.79
C PHE A 106 4.46 -20.30 -5.46
N LEU A 107 4.93 -19.12 -5.02
CA LEU A 107 4.58 -17.84 -5.62
C LEU A 107 5.37 -17.53 -6.90
N ASP A 108 6.56 -18.11 -7.07
CA ASP A 108 7.51 -17.74 -8.14
C ASP A 108 6.91 -17.88 -9.54
N LYS A 109 6.24 -19.00 -9.79
CA LYS A 109 5.60 -19.25 -11.10
C LYS A 109 4.50 -18.22 -11.39
N THR A 110 3.65 -17.97 -10.41
CA THR A 110 2.54 -17.01 -10.55
C THR A 110 3.05 -15.59 -10.67
N GLU A 111 4.07 -15.23 -9.88
CA GLU A 111 4.73 -13.93 -9.94
C GLU A 111 5.29 -13.67 -11.34
N GLY A 112 6.05 -14.61 -11.92
CA GLY A 112 6.61 -14.46 -13.25
C GLY A 112 5.56 -14.39 -14.37
N GLN A 113 4.41 -15.03 -14.22
CA GLN A 113 3.30 -14.92 -15.17
C GLN A 113 2.62 -13.55 -15.09
N ILE A 114 2.32 -13.10 -13.89
CA ILE A 114 1.67 -11.81 -13.64
C ILE A 114 2.59 -10.64 -14.01
N GLU A 115 3.88 -10.74 -13.77
CA GLU A 115 4.84 -9.70 -14.13
C GLU A 115 4.85 -9.44 -15.64
N LYS A 116 4.78 -10.49 -16.47
CA LYS A 116 4.64 -10.33 -17.93
C LYS A 116 3.35 -9.61 -18.33
N ILE A 117 2.26 -9.86 -17.63
CA ILE A 117 0.99 -9.16 -17.88
C ILE A 117 1.14 -7.68 -17.49
N ILE A 118 1.71 -7.39 -16.33
CA ILE A 118 1.95 -6.04 -15.84
C ILE A 118 2.85 -5.26 -16.81
N GLU A 119 3.96 -5.84 -17.23
CA GLU A 119 4.85 -5.23 -18.20
C GLU A 119 4.16 -4.97 -19.55
N SER A 120 3.30 -5.88 -20.00
CA SER A 120 2.55 -5.68 -21.24
C SER A 120 1.54 -4.54 -21.15
N ILE A 121 0.92 -4.33 -19.98
CA ILE A 121 0.02 -3.21 -19.72
C ILE A 121 0.81 -1.91 -19.64
N TYR A 122 1.89 -1.90 -18.87
CA TYR A 122 2.77 -0.74 -18.73
C TYR A 122 3.37 -0.31 -20.07
N ALA A 123 3.75 -1.27 -20.93
CA ALA A 123 4.25 -0.96 -22.26
C ALA A 123 3.28 -0.16 -23.14
N LYS A 124 1.97 -0.28 -22.87
CA LYS A 124 0.90 0.44 -23.59
C LYS A 124 0.58 1.82 -23.00
N PHE A 125 1.20 2.20 -21.89
CA PHE A 125 0.99 3.53 -21.33
C PHE A 125 1.45 4.62 -22.29
N PRO A 126 0.73 5.74 -22.37
CA PRO A 126 1.21 6.95 -23.05
C PRO A 126 2.57 7.39 -22.48
N PRO A 127 3.45 8.01 -23.29
CA PRO A 127 4.77 8.44 -22.83
C PRO A 127 4.73 9.32 -21.58
N GLU A 128 3.78 10.25 -21.51
CA GLU A 128 3.59 11.17 -20.39
C GLU A 128 3.26 10.42 -19.08
N MET A 129 2.38 9.41 -19.18
CA MET A 129 2.03 8.58 -18.03
C MET A 129 3.19 7.71 -17.55
N LYS A 130 4.02 7.20 -18.49
CA LYS A 130 5.22 6.46 -18.15
C LYS A 130 6.21 7.32 -17.40
N GLU A 131 6.48 8.53 -17.91
CA GLU A 131 7.41 9.45 -17.29
C GLU A 131 6.98 9.81 -15.86
N GLU A 132 5.71 10.18 -15.65
CA GLU A 132 5.16 10.44 -14.32
C GLU A 132 5.29 9.23 -13.39
N TYR A 133 5.01 8.04 -13.89
CA TYR A 133 5.06 6.82 -13.11
C TYR A 133 6.49 6.42 -12.75
N ASP A 134 7.44 6.55 -13.67
CA ASP A 134 8.85 6.25 -13.45
C ASP A 134 9.52 7.23 -12.47
N GLN A 135 9.09 8.49 -12.46
CA GLN A 135 9.54 9.47 -11.48
C GLN A 135 9.24 9.01 -10.04
N ARG A 136 8.13 8.31 -9.81
CA ARG A 136 7.77 7.75 -8.49
C ARG A 136 8.80 6.72 -8.01
N LYS A 137 9.36 5.90 -8.92
CA LYS A 137 10.43 4.96 -8.59
C LYS A 137 11.68 5.68 -8.10
N PHE A 138 12.09 6.72 -8.80
CA PHE A 138 13.27 7.51 -8.46
C PHE A 138 13.11 8.19 -7.09
N VAL A 139 11.97 8.82 -6.82
CA VAL A 139 11.68 9.49 -5.54
C VAL A 139 11.70 8.51 -4.38
N ALA A 140 11.08 7.35 -4.51
CA ALA A 140 11.04 6.35 -3.47
C ALA A 140 12.43 5.73 -3.17
N GLN A 141 13.31 5.65 -4.16
CA GLN A 141 14.67 5.15 -3.99
C GLN A 141 15.61 6.16 -3.31
N THR A 142 15.37 7.46 -3.52
CA THR A 142 16.25 8.51 -3.00
C THR A 142 15.96 8.90 -1.55
N LYS A 143 14.72 8.80 -1.10
CA LYS A 143 14.34 9.08 0.30
C LYS A 143 13.10 8.27 0.71
N PRO A 144 13.25 7.12 1.37
CA PRO A 144 12.13 6.42 1.96
C PRO A 144 11.38 7.34 2.93
N GLY A 145 10.13 7.62 2.66
CA GLY A 145 9.27 8.46 3.51
C GLY A 145 9.22 9.96 3.20
N THR A 146 9.92 10.44 2.17
CA THR A 146 9.81 11.85 1.75
C THR A 146 8.94 11.97 0.51
N ILE A 147 7.78 12.60 0.65
CA ILE A 147 6.98 13.06 -0.49
C ILE A 147 7.66 14.32 -1.03
N THR A 148 8.05 14.33 -2.31
CA THR A 148 8.64 15.54 -2.90
C THR A 148 7.61 16.66 -2.97
N ILE A 149 8.09 17.92 -2.89
CA ILE A 149 7.26 19.13 -3.01
C ILE A 149 6.41 19.10 -4.30
N GLN A 150 6.94 18.52 -5.39
CA GLN A 150 6.20 18.37 -6.65
C GLN A 150 5.05 17.37 -6.57
N ALA A 151 5.25 16.24 -5.90
CA ALA A 151 4.16 15.28 -5.65
C ALA A 151 3.09 15.89 -4.74
N GLN A 152 3.49 16.72 -3.78
CA GLN A 152 2.57 17.47 -2.92
C GLN A 152 1.74 18.47 -3.71
N ILE A 153 2.34 19.26 -4.60
CA ILE A 153 1.66 20.23 -5.45
C ILE A 153 0.64 19.51 -6.36
N TYR A 154 1.02 18.38 -6.97
CA TYR A 154 0.13 17.62 -7.83
C TYR A 154 -1.09 17.05 -7.09
N ILE A 155 -0.89 16.55 -5.87
CA ILE A 155 -1.97 16.06 -5.00
C ILE A 155 -2.91 17.23 -4.64
N ASP A 156 -2.35 18.36 -4.20
CA ASP A 156 -3.13 19.55 -3.81
C ASP A 156 -3.94 20.13 -4.99
N GLU A 157 -3.40 20.17 -6.19
CA GLU A 157 -4.11 20.65 -7.39
C GLU A 157 -5.25 19.70 -7.82
N ARG A 158 -5.07 18.39 -7.70
CA ARG A 158 -6.08 17.42 -8.11
C ARG A 158 -7.24 17.33 -7.12
N PHE A 159 -6.97 17.51 -5.82
CA PHE A 159 -8.01 17.56 -4.79
C PHE A 159 -8.75 18.91 -4.75
N LYS A 160 -8.10 20.03 -5.09
CA LYS A 160 -8.77 21.32 -5.24
C LYS A 160 -9.78 21.34 -6.39
N LYS A 161 -9.51 20.62 -7.49
CA LYS A 161 -10.44 20.51 -8.62
C LYS A 161 -11.64 19.59 -8.35
N GLY A 162 -11.56 18.68 -7.41
CA GLY A 162 -12.66 17.77 -7.04
C GLY A 162 -13.60 18.31 -5.96
N GLY A 163 -13.26 19.43 -5.32
CA GLY A 163 -14.05 20.04 -4.23
C GLY A 163 -15.12 21.04 -4.66
N ASP A 164 -15.14 21.45 -5.92
CA ASP A 164 -16.00 22.56 -6.38
C ASP A 164 -17.23 22.10 -7.22
N GLU A 165 -17.44 20.81 -7.34
CA GLU A 165 -18.64 20.25 -8.03
C GLU A 165 -19.66 19.61 -7.07
N GLY A 166 -19.78 20.14 -5.88
CA GLY A 166 -20.82 19.77 -4.90
C GLY A 166 -21.97 20.77 -4.86
N GLY A 167 -22.54 21.10 -6.03
CA GLY A 167 -23.67 22.01 -6.15
C GLY A 167 -25.01 21.35 -5.80
N GLU A 168 -25.74 22.02 -4.96
CA GLU A 168 -27.18 22.12 -4.83
C GLU A 168 -28.06 20.91 -5.11
N ARG A 169 -28.58 20.32 -4.05
CA ARG A 169 -29.82 19.52 -4.12
C ARG A 169 -31.01 20.47 -4.13
N PRO A 170 -31.90 20.41 -5.10
CA PRO A 170 -33.18 21.12 -5.00
C PRO A 170 -34.09 20.43 -3.98
N VAL A 171 -34.81 21.27 -3.28
CA VAL A 171 -35.86 20.96 -2.28
C VAL A 171 -37.01 20.17 -2.89
#